data_45f03e7c0b44264855f7440923821729
#
_entry.id   45f03e7c0b44264855f7440923821729
#
_cell.length_a   1.000
_cell.length_b   1.000
_cell.length_c   1.000
_cell.angle_alpha   90.00
_cell.angle_beta   90.00
_cell.angle_gamma   90.00
#
_symmetry.space_group_name_H-M   'P 1'
#
loop_
_entity.id
_entity.type
_entity.pdbx_description
1 polymer ?
#
loop_
_entity_poly.entity_id
_entity_poly.type
_entity_poly.pdbx_seq_one_letter_code
_entity_poly.pdbx_strand_id
1 'polypeptide(L)'
;NMFLHDVNFSNFDIALGDTLTEPAHWDDQPFDAIVSNPPYSTKWVGKDDIALINDPRFAPAGVLAPKSKADLAFTMHMLHWLAEDGTAAIVEFPGVLYRGAAEGKIRRYLVENNFVHAVIQLPPDLFFGTTIATCIIVLKKARPDHSVLFVDASAECVREGNKNRLTAENQQRILSLVSERQAVDHVAALVSIDDIKDNDWNLSVSSYVEPEDTREQVDIVEL
;
A
#
# COMPACT_ATOMS: atom_id res chain seq x y z
N ASN A 1 -16.43 -17.51 2.98
CA ASN A 1 -16.74 -16.13 2.59
C ASN A 1 -17.23 -16.04 1.12
N MET A 2 -16.58 -16.70 0.15
CA MET A 2 -16.96 -16.68 -1.27
C MET A 2 -18.42 -17.05 -1.49
N PHE A 3 -18.92 -18.12 -0.85
CA PHE A 3 -20.32 -18.52 -0.95
C PHE A 3 -21.31 -17.49 -0.38
N LEU A 4 -20.90 -16.70 0.62
CA LEU A 4 -21.74 -15.64 1.18
C LEU A 4 -21.90 -14.44 0.23
N HIS A 5 -21.09 -14.41 -0.83
CA HIS A 5 -21.12 -13.39 -1.88
C HIS A 5 -21.53 -14.00 -3.23
N ASP A 6 -22.25 -15.14 -3.20
CA ASP A 6 -22.79 -15.81 -4.38
C ASP A 6 -21.74 -16.21 -5.44
N VAL A 7 -20.48 -16.38 -5.03
CA VAL A 7 -19.43 -16.88 -5.93
C VAL A 7 -19.50 -18.39 -6.00
N ASN A 8 -19.74 -18.92 -7.21
CA ASN A 8 -19.83 -20.35 -7.44
C ASN A 8 -18.46 -21.02 -7.18
N PHE A 9 -18.47 -22.23 -6.63
CA PHE A 9 -17.28 -23.04 -6.34
C PHE A 9 -16.35 -23.20 -7.55
N SER A 10 -16.90 -23.30 -8.75
CA SER A 10 -16.11 -23.40 -9.99
C SER A 10 -15.39 -22.11 -10.38
N ASN A 11 -15.67 -20.99 -9.73
CA ASN A 11 -15.18 -19.66 -10.10
C ASN A 11 -14.09 -19.14 -9.15
N PHE A 12 -13.57 -19.98 -8.25
CA PHE A 12 -12.42 -19.64 -7.42
C PHE A 12 -11.58 -20.88 -7.11
N ASP A 13 -10.32 -20.65 -6.86
CA ASP A 13 -9.38 -21.64 -6.34
C ASP A 13 -8.73 -21.13 -5.06
N ILE A 14 -8.71 -21.96 -4.01
CA ILE A 14 -8.13 -21.65 -2.71
C ILE A 14 -7.11 -22.73 -2.36
N ALA A 15 -5.87 -22.33 -2.22
CA ALA A 15 -4.80 -23.19 -1.80
C ALA A 15 -4.35 -22.88 -0.37
N LEU A 16 -3.98 -23.91 0.38
CA LEU A 16 -3.35 -23.81 1.70
C LEU A 16 -1.84 -23.89 1.53
N GLY A 17 -1.11 -22.88 2.01
CA GLY A 17 0.35 -22.88 1.97
C GLY A 17 0.95 -21.56 2.45
N ASP A 18 2.27 -21.50 2.48
CA ASP A 18 3.02 -20.27 2.70
C ASP A 18 3.25 -19.55 1.36
N THR A 19 2.53 -18.47 1.15
CA THR A 19 2.59 -17.67 -0.09
C THR A 19 4.00 -17.16 -0.42
N LEU A 20 4.84 -16.92 0.58
CA LEU A 20 6.18 -16.36 0.35
C LEU A 20 7.22 -17.43 0.03
N THR A 21 7.12 -18.63 0.64
CA THR A 21 8.10 -19.70 0.47
C THR A 21 7.65 -20.79 -0.49
N GLU A 22 6.34 -21.07 -0.54
CA GLU A 22 5.74 -22.15 -1.34
C GLU A 22 4.46 -21.68 -2.04
N PRO A 23 4.54 -20.71 -2.99
CA PRO A 23 3.35 -20.14 -3.63
C PRO A 23 2.65 -21.20 -4.50
N ALA A 24 1.39 -21.49 -4.18
CA ALA A 24 0.62 -22.57 -4.81
C ALA A 24 0.14 -22.23 -6.24
N HIS A 25 -0.10 -20.95 -6.54
CA HIS A 25 -0.63 -20.47 -7.83
C HIS A 25 0.48 -19.96 -8.77
N TRP A 26 1.66 -20.57 -8.72
CA TRP A 26 2.80 -20.10 -9.51
C TRP A 26 2.56 -20.12 -11.02
N ASP A 27 1.84 -21.12 -11.51
CA ASP A 27 1.57 -21.30 -12.94
C ASP A 27 0.34 -20.50 -13.42
N ASP A 28 -0.44 -19.91 -12.50
CA ASP A 28 -1.65 -19.17 -12.83
C ASP A 28 -1.39 -17.68 -13.15
N GLN A 29 -0.18 -17.20 -12.88
CA GLN A 29 0.23 -15.81 -13.15
C GLN A 29 0.43 -15.56 -14.68
N PRO A 30 0.39 -14.28 -15.14
CA PRO A 30 0.14 -13.07 -14.37
C PRO A 30 -1.35 -12.81 -14.11
N PHE A 31 -1.64 -11.95 -13.09
CA PHE A 31 -3.00 -11.57 -12.73
C PHE A 31 -3.28 -10.11 -13.09
N ASP A 32 -4.46 -9.82 -13.63
CA ASP A 32 -4.90 -8.46 -13.98
C ASP A 32 -5.23 -7.61 -12.75
N ALA A 33 -5.73 -8.24 -11.69
CA ALA A 33 -6.06 -7.58 -10.44
C ALA A 33 -5.60 -8.40 -9.23
N ILE A 34 -4.85 -7.78 -8.33
CA ILE A 34 -4.42 -8.39 -7.08
C ILE A 34 -4.82 -7.49 -5.91
N VAL A 35 -5.54 -8.06 -4.93
CA VAL A 35 -5.87 -7.36 -3.69
C VAL A 35 -5.41 -8.19 -2.49
N SER A 36 -4.82 -7.54 -1.49
CA SER A 36 -4.31 -8.23 -0.31
C SER A 36 -4.40 -7.38 0.95
N ASN A 37 -4.66 -8.05 2.06
CA ASN A 37 -4.48 -7.51 3.40
C ASN A 37 -3.66 -8.55 4.19
N PRO A 38 -2.33 -8.59 4.02
CA PRO A 38 -1.48 -9.58 4.66
C PRO A 38 -1.35 -9.31 6.17
N PRO A 39 -0.87 -10.29 6.95
CA PRO A 39 -0.60 -10.09 8.36
C PRO A 39 0.57 -9.10 8.54
N TYR A 40 0.33 -8.01 9.29
CA TYR A 40 1.34 -6.96 9.49
C TYR A 40 2.48 -7.42 10.38
N SER A 41 3.70 -6.99 10.03
CA SER A 41 4.93 -7.27 10.78
C SER A 41 5.13 -8.75 11.15
N THR A 42 4.70 -9.65 10.26
CA THR A 42 4.86 -11.09 10.44
C THR A 42 6.31 -11.51 10.20
N LYS A 43 6.81 -12.40 11.05
CA LYS A 43 8.12 -13.03 10.84
C LYS A 43 8.06 -14.03 9.69
N TRP A 44 9.13 -14.10 8.92
CA TRP A 44 9.31 -15.06 7.85
C TRP A 44 10.77 -15.51 7.76
N VAL A 45 11.07 -16.48 6.90
CA VAL A 45 12.44 -17.02 6.78
C VAL A 45 13.44 -15.99 6.26
N GLY A 46 13.04 -15.15 5.29
CA GLY A 46 13.89 -14.10 4.74
C GLY A 46 15.24 -14.63 4.28
N LYS A 47 16.31 -13.95 4.68
CA LYS A 47 17.71 -14.28 4.30
C LYS A 47 18.23 -15.64 4.84
N ASP A 48 17.51 -16.33 5.70
CA ASP A 48 17.93 -17.64 6.17
C ASP A 48 17.66 -18.71 5.11
N ASP A 49 16.77 -18.44 4.18
CA ASP A 49 16.62 -19.23 2.96
C ASP A 49 17.43 -18.58 1.82
N ILE A 50 18.56 -19.19 1.50
CA ILE A 50 19.46 -18.67 0.44
C ILE A 50 18.78 -18.69 -0.95
N ALA A 51 17.83 -19.58 -1.18
CA ALA A 51 17.10 -19.66 -2.45
C ALA A 51 16.29 -18.39 -2.71
N LEU A 52 15.75 -17.76 -1.68
CA LEU A 52 14.95 -16.53 -1.81
C LEU A 52 15.78 -15.33 -2.28
N ILE A 53 17.09 -15.31 -2.09
CA ILE A 53 17.97 -14.22 -2.56
C ILE A 53 17.96 -14.16 -4.09
N ASN A 54 17.84 -15.32 -4.74
CA ASN A 54 17.80 -15.44 -6.20
C ASN A 54 16.37 -15.64 -6.74
N ASP A 55 15.37 -15.63 -5.89
CA ASP A 55 13.97 -15.77 -6.29
C ASP A 55 13.57 -14.56 -7.16
N PRO A 56 12.99 -14.77 -8.35
CA PRO A 56 12.64 -13.69 -9.29
C PRO A 56 11.66 -12.67 -8.73
N ARG A 57 10.92 -13.01 -7.67
CA ARG A 57 10.04 -12.07 -6.97
C ARG A 57 10.82 -11.03 -6.16
N PHE A 58 11.95 -11.42 -5.55
CA PHE A 58 12.68 -10.60 -4.58
C PHE A 58 14.03 -10.11 -5.10
N ALA A 59 14.70 -10.88 -5.93
CA ALA A 59 16.02 -10.56 -6.48
C ALA A 59 16.12 -9.16 -7.12
N PRO A 60 15.10 -8.64 -7.84
CA PRO A 60 15.20 -7.34 -8.50
C PRO A 60 15.45 -6.16 -7.56
N ALA A 61 14.99 -6.21 -6.32
CA ALA A 61 15.26 -5.17 -5.31
C ALA A 61 16.69 -5.26 -4.72
N GLY A 62 17.45 -6.32 -5.02
CA GLY A 62 18.80 -6.58 -4.51
C GLY A 62 18.88 -6.82 -3.00
N VAL A 63 17.74 -6.98 -2.33
CA VAL A 63 17.65 -7.21 -0.89
C VAL A 63 16.33 -7.88 -0.54
N LEU A 64 16.35 -8.76 0.46
CA LEU A 64 15.13 -9.33 1.04
C LEU A 64 14.56 -8.42 2.13
N ALA A 65 13.24 -8.43 2.30
CA ALA A 65 12.59 -7.80 3.44
C ALA A 65 13.14 -8.36 4.77
N PRO A 66 13.10 -7.58 5.86
CA PRO A 66 13.62 -8.02 7.15
C PRO A 66 12.91 -9.30 7.64
N LYS A 67 13.64 -10.26 8.22
CA LYS A 67 13.06 -11.48 8.82
C LYS A 67 11.93 -11.22 9.80
N SER A 68 11.99 -10.10 10.49
CA SER A 68 10.98 -9.72 11.50
C SER A 68 9.72 -9.10 10.89
N LYS A 69 9.72 -8.80 9.57
CA LYS A 69 8.66 -8.04 8.91
C LYS A 69 8.57 -8.43 7.44
N ALA A 70 7.62 -9.28 7.11
CA ALA A 70 7.39 -9.76 5.75
C ALA A 70 6.60 -8.77 4.87
N ASP A 71 6.18 -7.65 5.42
CA ASP A 71 5.27 -6.69 4.79
C ASP A 71 5.67 -6.43 3.31
N LEU A 72 6.87 -5.88 3.08
CA LEU A 72 7.33 -5.63 1.70
C LEU A 72 7.71 -6.89 0.90
N ALA A 73 7.82 -8.06 1.53
CA ALA A 73 7.94 -9.31 0.77
C ALA A 73 6.60 -9.67 0.09
N PHE A 74 5.47 -9.47 0.77
CA PHE A 74 4.15 -9.60 0.14
C PHE A 74 3.97 -8.59 -1.00
N THR A 75 4.39 -7.34 -0.81
CA THR A 75 4.35 -6.32 -1.86
C THR A 75 5.16 -6.74 -3.10
N MET A 76 6.39 -7.24 -2.92
CA MET A 76 7.23 -7.73 -4.01
C MET A 76 6.65 -8.97 -4.70
N HIS A 77 6.07 -9.90 -3.94
CA HIS A 77 5.37 -11.05 -4.47
C HIS A 77 4.20 -10.65 -5.37
N MET A 78 3.35 -9.74 -4.91
CA MET A 78 2.23 -9.22 -5.70
C MET A 78 2.71 -8.52 -6.97
N LEU A 79 3.75 -7.68 -6.88
CA LEU A 79 4.31 -7.00 -8.04
C LEU A 79 4.81 -7.99 -9.10
N HIS A 80 5.49 -9.05 -8.68
CA HIS A 80 5.98 -10.08 -9.62
C HIS A 80 4.82 -10.75 -10.36
N TRP A 81 3.75 -11.08 -9.66
CA TRP A 81 2.59 -11.78 -10.21
C TRP A 81 1.61 -10.88 -10.97
N LEU A 82 1.78 -9.56 -10.88
CA LEU A 82 0.92 -8.60 -11.57
C LEU A 82 1.18 -8.62 -13.07
N ALA A 83 0.11 -8.59 -13.86
CA ALA A 83 0.17 -8.38 -15.31
C ALA A 83 0.73 -6.98 -15.62
N GLU A 84 1.23 -6.81 -16.84
CA GLU A 84 1.88 -5.55 -17.27
C GLU A 84 0.92 -4.35 -17.17
N ASP A 85 -0.33 -4.53 -17.57
CA ASP A 85 -1.41 -3.53 -17.47
C ASP A 85 -2.32 -3.70 -16.24
N GLY A 86 -1.97 -4.65 -15.36
CA GLY A 86 -2.71 -4.97 -14.15
C GLY A 86 -2.64 -3.89 -13.06
N THR A 87 -3.49 -4.03 -12.06
CA THR A 87 -3.49 -3.18 -10.86
C THR A 87 -3.48 -4.02 -9.59
N ALA A 88 -2.54 -3.73 -8.69
CA ALA A 88 -2.51 -4.35 -7.38
C ALA A 88 -2.76 -3.32 -6.27
N ALA A 89 -3.48 -3.71 -5.22
CA ALA A 89 -3.70 -2.90 -4.03
C ALA A 89 -3.44 -3.73 -2.77
N ILE A 90 -2.53 -3.27 -1.94
CA ILE A 90 -2.17 -3.94 -0.70
C ILE A 90 -2.38 -3.02 0.49
N VAL A 91 -3.06 -3.54 1.53
CA VAL A 91 -3.18 -2.84 2.81
C VAL A 91 -1.92 -3.11 3.62
N GLU A 92 -1.27 -2.05 4.05
CA GLU A 92 0.01 -2.13 4.74
C GLU A 92 0.02 -1.34 6.05
N PHE A 93 0.96 -1.72 6.92
CA PHE A 93 1.29 -0.94 8.10
C PHE A 93 2.13 0.29 7.68
N PRO A 94 1.82 1.52 8.13
CA PRO A 94 2.46 2.74 7.63
C PRO A 94 3.98 2.76 7.77
N GLY A 95 4.54 1.97 8.68
CA GLY A 95 5.98 1.86 8.85
C GLY A 95 6.75 1.46 7.59
N VAL A 96 6.13 0.72 6.65
CA VAL A 96 6.77 0.36 5.37
C VAL A 96 7.06 1.60 4.52
N LEU A 97 6.36 2.70 4.73
CA LEU A 97 6.47 3.92 3.94
C LEU A 97 7.74 4.74 4.25
N TYR A 98 8.34 4.58 5.45
CA TYR A 98 9.47 5.43 5.88
C TYR A 98 10.64 4.70 6.54
N ARG A 99 10.49 3.44 6.97
CA ARG A 99 11.61 2.72 7.61
C ARG A 99 12.80 2.57 6.67
N GLY A 100 14.01 2.68 7.20
CA GLY A 100 15.25 2.58 6.47
C GLY A 100 15.70 1.14 6.19
N ALA A 101 17.01 0.96 5.99
CA ALA A 101 17.68 -0.32 5.74
C ALA A 101 17.09 -1.10 4.55
N ALA A 102 16.75 -2.37 4.72
CA ALA A 102 16.23 -3.23 3.65
C ALA A 102 14.89 -2.72 3.10
N GLU A 103 13.97 -2.26 3.98
CA GLU A 103 12.69 -1.70 3.55
C GLU A 103 12.89 -0.43 2.70
N GLY A 104 13.84 0.44 3.05
CA GLY A 104 14.19 1.62 2.26
C GLY A 104 14.71 1.27 0.85
N LYS A 105 15.53 0.21 0.73
CA LYS A 105 16.02 -0.26 -0.58
C LYS A 105 14.90 -0.82 -1.45
N ILE A 106 13.95 -1.56 -0.86
CA ILE A 106 12.80 -2.09 -1.60
C ILE A 106 11.90 -0.93 -2.06
N ARG A 107 11.60 0.06 -1.19
CA ARG A 107 10.85 1.26 -1.60
C ARG A 107 11.53 2.01 -2.74
N ARG A 108 12.85 2.22 -2.63
CA ARG A 108 13.62 2.81 -3.71
C ARG A 108 13.42 2.06 -5.02
N TYR A 109 13.56 0.73 -5.01
CA TYR A 109 13.34 -0.08 -6.20
C TYR A 109 11.93 0.11 -6.77
N LEU A 110 10.90 0.09 -5.92
CA LEU A 110 9.51 0.27 -6.33
C LEU A 110 9.26 1.63 -6.99
N VAL A 111 9.84 2.69 -6.43
CA VAL A 111 9.65 4.06 -6.93
C VAL A 111 10.49 4.32 -8.19
N GLU A 112 11.78 3.96 -8.19
CA GLU A 112 12.68 4.15 -9.34
C GLU A 112 12.18 3.45 -10.61
N ASN A 113 11.52 2.30 -10.46
CA ASN A 113 10.92 1.56 -11.57
C ASN A 113 9.47 1.98 -11.86
N ASN A 114 9.00 3.07 -11.27
CA ASN A 114 7.68 3.63 -11.51
C ASN A 114 6.50 2.68 -11.19
N PHE A 115 6.65 1.78 -10.23
CA PHE A 115 5.62 0.81 -9.87
C PHE A 115 4.58 1.34 -8.88
N VAL A 116 4.92 2.34 -8.05
CA VAL A 116 4.00 2.91 -7.07
C VAL A 116 3.07 3.90 -7.76
N HIS A 117 1.78 3.56 -7.87
CA HIS A 117 0.75 4.39 -8.50
C HIS A 117 0.14 5.38 -7.54
N ALA A 118 -0.23 4.92 -6.35
CA ALA A 118 -0.78 5.76 -5.29
C ALA A 118 -0.47 5.20 -3.91
N VAL A 119 -0.43 6.09 -2.92
CA VAL A 119 -0.39 5.75 -1.49
C VAL A 119 -1.55 6.47 -0.81
N ILE A 120 -2.41 5.71 -0.12
CA ILE A 120 -3.63 6.21 0.50
C ILE A 120 -3.53 5.99 2.00
N GLN A 121 -3.50 7.04 2.79
CA GLN A 121 -3.63 6.98 4.25
C GLN A 121 -5.08 6.71 4.62
N LEU A 122 -5.35 5.64 5.35
CA LEU A 122 -6.68 5.31 5.82
C LEU A 122 -6.97 5.86 7.23
N PRO A 123 -8.25 5.99 7.62
CA PRO A 123 -8.62 6.35 8.99
C PRO A 123 -8.09 5.33 10.00
N PRO A 124 -7.81 5.77 11.26
CA PRO A 124 -7.55 4.85 12.36
C PRO A 124 -8.81 4.02 12.70
N ASP A 125 -8.67 3.03 13.55
CA ASP A 125 -9.79 2.22 14.07
C ASP A 125 -10.67 1.51 13.02
N LEU A 126 -10.21 1.33 11.77
CA LEU A 126 -10.97 0.61 10.75
C LEU A 126 -10.98 -0.91 10.96
N PHE A 127 -9.85 -1.48 11.36
CA PHE A 127 -9.68 -2.92 11.42
C PHE A 127 -9.90 -3.48 12.81
N PHE A 128 -10.42 -4.71 12.87
CA PHE A 128 -10.59 -5.42 14.12
C PHE A 128 -9.22 -5.70 14.76
N GLY A 129 -9.12 -5.52 16.08
CA GLY A 129 -7.90 -5.85 16.83
C GLY A 129 -6.79 -4.80 16.78
N THR A 130 -6.96 -3.68 16.06
CA THR A 130 -6.00 -2.58 16.03
C THR A 130 -6.67 -1.21 16.01
N THR A 131 -6.00 -0.22 16.60
CA THR A 131 -6.40 1.20 16.52
C THR A 131 -5.51 1.97 15.54
N ILE A 132 -4.52 1.32 14.96
CA ILE A 132 -3.51 1.97 14.11
C ILE A 132 -4.14 2.30 12.76
N ALA A 133 -3.91 3.52 12.29
CA ALA A 133 -4.20 3.88 10.92
C ALA A 133 -3.32 3.04 9.97
N THR A 134 -3.91 2.47 8.94
CA THR A 134 -3.20 1.71 7.91
C THR A 134 -3.10 2.53 6.63
N CYS A 135 -2.40 2.01 5.63
CA CYS A 135 -2.36 2.62 4.32
C CYS A 135 -2.64 1.58 3.23
N ILE A 136 -3.02 2.04 2.05
CA ILE A 136 -3.08 1.22 0.84
C ILE A 136 -1.97 1.68 -0.09
N ILE A 137 -1.16 0.74 -0.57
CA ILE A 137 -0.23 0.97 -1.67
C ILE A 137 -0.86 0.39 -2.93
N VAL A 138 -1.03 1.22 -3.96
CA VAL A 138 -1.52 0.80 -5.28
C VAL A 138 -0.32 0.69 -6.21
N LEU A 139 -0.18 -0.48 -6.83
CA LEU A 139 0.92 -0.79 -7.76
C LEU A 139 0.39 -0.97 -9.17
N LYS A 140 1.17 -0.49 -10.15
CA LYS A 140 0.99 -0.72 -11.59
C LYS A 140 2.36 -0.82 -12.25
N LYS A 141 2.51 -1.65 -13.29
CA LYS A 141 3.76 -1.76 -14.05
C LYS A 141 3.82 -0.77 -15.19
N ALA A 142 2.87 -0.83 -16.12
CA ALA A 142 2.83 0.08 -17.26
C ALA A 142 2.17 1.41 -16.90
N ARG A 143 2.99 2.46 -16.75
CA ARG A 143 2.52 3.79 -16.41
C ARG A 143 3.17 4.85 -17.30
N PRO A 144 2.38 5.73 -17.93
CA PRO A 144 2.94 6.78 -18.81
C PRO A 144 3.53 7.97 -18.04
N ASP A 145 3.10 8.19 -16.80
CA ASP A 145 3.54 9.28 -15.94
C ASP A 145 4.58 8.80 -14.90
N HIS A 146 5.43 9.72 -14.47
CA HIS A 146 6.49 9.49 -13.47
C HIS A 146 6.17 10.23 -12.17
N SER A 147 4.96 10.01 -11.65
CA SER A 147 4.48 10.62 -10.42
C SER A 147 3.71 9.63 -9.55
N VAL A 148 3.71 9.85 -8.25
CA VAL A 148 2.92 9.07 -7.28
C VAL A 148 1.83 9.97 -6.71
N LEU A 149 0.60 9.46 -6.65
CA LEU A 149 -0.49 10.15 -5.97
C LEU A 149 -0.49 9.78 -4.48
N PHE A 150 -0.42 10.77 -3.62
CA PHE A 150 -0.61 10.64 -2.18
C PHE A 150 -1.99 11.14 -1.80
N VAL A 151 -2.75 10.36 -1.05
CA VAL A 151 -4.13 10.70 -0.62
C VAL A 151 -4.23 10.57 0.89
N ASP A 152 -4.60 11.65 1.56
CA ASP A 152 -5.00 11.62 2.96
C ASP A 152 -6.50 11.37 3.05
N ALA A 153 -6.88 10.12 3.29
CA ALA A 153 -8.25 9.71 3.53
C ALA A 153 -8.53 9.50 5.04
N SER A 154 -7.70 10.01 5.92
CA SER A 154 -7.83 9.80 7.38
C SER A 154 -9.14 10.31 7.96
N ALA A 155 -9.77 11.31 7.34
CA ALA A 155 -11.07 11.85 7.71
C ALA A 155 -12.25 11.16 7.00
N GLU A 156 -12.00 10.31 5.99
CA GLU A 156 -13.03 9.66 5.19
C GLU A 156 -13.64 8.45 5.91
N CYS A 157 -14.40 8.71 6.98
CA CYS A 157 -15.08 7.66 7.73
C CYS A 157 -16.27 8.21 8.50
N VAL A 158 -17.11 7.29 8.97
CA VAL A 158 -18.12 7.55 9.98
C VAL A 158 -17.82 6.74 11.24
N ARG A 159 -18.06 7.33 12.41
CA ARG A 159 -17.90 6.62 13.69
C ARG A 159 -19.09 5.69 13.92
N GLU A 160 -18.81 4.42 14.16
CA GLU A 160 -19.81 3.41 14.50
C GLU A 160 -19.38 2.67 15.77
N GLY A 161 -19.96 3.06 16.89
CA GLY A 161 -19.52 2.58 18.20
C GLY A 161 -18.07 2.98 18.51
N ASN A 162 -17.22 1.99 18.71
CA ASN A 162 -15.79 2.17 19.01
C ASN A 162 -14.88 1.99 17.77
N LYS A 163 -15.46 1.87 16.58
CA LYS A 163 -14.74 1.71 15.31
C LYS A 163 -15.13 2.78 14.29
N ASN A 164 -14.22 3.05 13.37
CA ASN A 164 -14.52 3.80 12.17
C ASN A 164 -14.95 2.84 11.06
N ARG A 165 -15.80 3.31 10.16
CA ARG A 165 -16.26 2.56 9.00
C ARG A 165 -16.20 3.45 7.75
N LEU A 166 -15.72 2.89 6.65
CA LEU A 166 -15.83 3.50 5.33
C LEU A 166 -17.23 3.22 4.78
N THR A 167 -18.02 4.26 4.60
CA THR A 167 -19.30 4.16 3.89
C THR A 167 -19.07 3.98 2.39
N ALA A 168 -20.11 3.63 1.64
CA ALA A 168 -20.03 3.57 0.17
C ALA A 168 -19.63 4.94 -0.42
N GLU A 169 -20.09 6.03 0.18
CA GLU A 169 -19.73 7.40 -0.21
C GLU A 169 -18.24 7.69 0.03
N ASN A 170 -17.69 7.36 1.21
CA ASN A 170 -16.27 7.50 1.49
C ASN A 170 -15.41 6.67 0.51
N GLN A 171 -15.81 5.42 0.25
CA GLN A 171 -15.12 4.55 -0.70
C GLN A 171 -15.13 5.15 -2.11
N GLN A 172 -16.28 5.66 -2.56
CA GLN A 172 -16.42 6.28 -3.88
C GLN A 172 -15.56 7.54 -3.99
N ARG A 173 -15.50 8.36 -2.93
CA ARG A 173 -14.65 9.56 -2.90
C ARG A 173 -13.18 9.21 -3.01
N ILE A 174 -12.70 8.24 -2.23
CA ILE A 174 -11.31 7.76 -2.32
C ILE A 174 -11.03 7.23 -3.74
N LEU A 175 -11.94 6.43 -4.30
CA LEU A 175 -11.79 5.88 -5.64
C LEU A 175 -11.73 6.99 -6.71
N SER A 176 -12.55 8.02 -6.60
CA SER A 176 -12.56 9.18 -7.51
C SER A 176 -11.20 9.91 -7.46
N LEU A 177 -10.67 10.20 -6.26
CA LEU A 177 -9.35 10.82 -6.08
C LEU A 177 -8.24 10.01 -6.78
N VAL A 178 -8.25 8.68 -6.61
CA VAL A 178 -7.25 7.80 -7.25
C VAL A 178 -7.43 7.76 -8.76
N SER A 179 -8.66 7.77 -9.26
CA SER A 179 -8.96 7.69 -10.69
C SER A 179 -8.65 9.00 -11.43
N GLU A 180 -8.99 10.13 -10.83
CA GLU A 180 -8.78 11.45 -11.40
C GLU A 180 -7.31 11.88 -11.37
N ARG A 181 -6.53 11.37 -10.39
CA ARG A 181 -5.10 11.66 -10.20
C ARG A 181 -4.77 13.15 -10.22
N GLN A 182 -5.56 13.94 -9.53
CA GLN A 182 -5.36 15.39 -9.41
C GLN A 182 -4.99 15.77 -7.98
N ALA A 183 -4.18 16.81 -7.85
CA ALA A 183 -3.92 17.42 -6.55
C ALA A 183 -5.20 18.11 -6.05
N VAL A 184 -5.49 17.92 -4.77
CA VAL A 184 -6.60 18.56 -4.05
C VAL A 184 -6.04 19.08 -2.73
N ASP A 185 -6.19 20.36 -2.46
CA ASP A 185 -5.66 21.02 -1.28
C ASP A 185 -6.04 20.23 -0.01
N HIS A 186 -5.06 19.97 0.85
CA HIS A 186 -5.18 19.24 2.12
C HIS A 186 -5.67 17.79 2.01
N VAL A 187 -5.89 17.26 0.80
CA VAL A 187 -6.45 15.90 0.59
C VAL A 187 -5.56 15.04 -0.27
N ALA A 188 -5.04 15.57 -1.38
CA ALA A 188 -4.25 14.78 -2.32
C ALA A 188 -3.13 15.58 -2.97
N ALA A 189 -1.95 14.97 -3.11
CA ALA A 189 -0.80 15.54 -3.79
C ALA A 189 -0.29 14.58 -4.87
N LEU A 190 0.00 15.11 -6.06
CA LEU A 190 0.68 14.39 -7.13
C LEU A 190 2.15 14.79 -7.13
N VAL A 191 3.03 13.86 -6.78
CA VAL A 191 4.45 14.11 -6.49
C VAL A 191 5.32 13.41 -7.50
N SER A 192 6.32 14.09 -8.04
CA SER A 192 7.26 13.50 -8.99
C SER A 192 8.18 12.47 -8.31
N ILE A 193 8.70 11.52 -9.10
CA ILE A 193 9.69 10.55 -8.59
C ILE A 193 10.96 11.27 -8.11
N ASP A 194 11.35 12.39 -8.72
CA ASP A 194 12.52 13.15 -8.31
C ASP A 194 12.33 13.79 -6.92
N ASP A 195 11.15 14.35 -6.65
CA ASP A 195 10.85 14.92 -5.33
C ASP A 195 10.81 13.81 -4.24
N ILE A 196 10.30 12.63 -4.57
CA ILE A 196 10.31 11.48 -3.65
C ILE A 196 11.75 11.01 -3.39
N LYS A 197 12.59 11.01 -4.39
CA LYS A 197 14.02 10.68 -4.27
C LYS A 197 14.73 11.69 -3.37
N ASP A 198 14.49 12.98 -3.55
CA ASP A 198 15.08 14.05 -2.74
C ASP A 198 14.60 14.00 -1.28
N ASN A 199 13.45 13.36 -1.03
CA ASN A 199 12.93 13.06 0.31
C ASN A 199 13.25 11.61 0.77
N ASP A 200 14.44 11.09 0.40
CA ASP A 200 14.97 9.78 0.82
C ASP A 200 13.98 8.61 0.60
N TRP A 201 13.28 8.63 -0.53
CA TRP A 201 12.30 7.59 -0.91
C TRP A 201 11.19 7.39 0.12
N ASN A 202 10.90 8.40 0.92
CA ASN A 202 9.80 8.40 1.88
C ASN A 202 8.46 8.41 1.13
N LEU A 203 7.55 7.51 1.50
CA LEU A 203 6.21 7.41 0.93
C LEU A 203 5.10 7.75 1.94
N SER A 204 5.44 8.37 3.08
CA SER A 204 4.43 8.81 4.05
C SER A 204 3.57 9.92 3.46
N VAL A 205 2.26 9.74 3.51
CA VAL A 205 1.31 10.72 2.96
C VAL A 205 1.49 12.09 3.60
N SER A 206 1.70 12.15 4.92
CA SER A 206 1.93 13.40 5.66
C SER A 206 3.20 14.16 5.28
N SER A 207 4.09 13.58 4.48
CA SER A 207 5.27 14.26 3.94
C SER A 207 4.94 15.09 2.68
N TYR A 208 3.77 14.89 2.09
CA TYR A 208 3.38 15.50 0.82
C TYR A 208 2.00 16.15 0.84
N VAL A 209 1.12 15.73 1.74
CA VAL A 209 -0.21 16.31 1.94
C VAL A 209 -0.23 17.01 3.30
N GLU A 210 -0.28 18.33 3.29
CA GLU A 210 -0.37 19.13 4.51
C GLU A 210 -1.82 19.13 5.00
N PRO A 211 -2.08 18.79 6.28
CA PRO A 211 -3.42 18.87 6.83
C PRO A 211 -3.91 20.32 6.88
N GLU A 212 -5.21 20.52 6.79
CA GLU A 212 -5.82 21.85 6.98
C GLU A 212 -5.51 22.37 8.39
N ASP A 213 -5.01 23.60 8.48
CA ASP A 213 -4.76 24.25 9.77
C ASP A 213 -6.09 24.77 10.36
N THR A 214 -6.70 23.93 11.19
CA THR A 214 -7.97 24.27 11.87
C THR A 214 -7.78 25.04 13.18
N ARG A 215 -6.55 25.46 13.51
CA ARG A 215 -6.32 26.26 14.72
C ARG A 215 -6.93 27.66 14.56
N GLU A 216 -7.76 28.06 15.51
CA GLU A 216 -8.22 29.45 15.59
C GLU A 216 -6.99 30.38 15.75
N GLN A 217 -6.84 31.33 14.84
CA GLN A 217 -5.87 32.41 15.02
C GLN A 217 -6.36 33.28 16.18
N VAL A 218 -5.83 33.05 17.37
CA VAL A 218 -6.06 33.95 18.51
C VAL A 218 -5.22 35.20 18.24
N ASP A 219 -5.88 36.28 17.93
CA ASP A 219 -5.23 37.58 17.79
C ASP A 219 -4.76 38.04 19.17
N ILE A 220 -3.43 38.02 19.39
CA ILE A 220 -2.79 38.34 20.67
C ILE A 220 -2.93 39.85 21.02
N VAL A 221 -3.56 40.64 20.17
CA VAL A 221 -3.72 42.09 20.33
C VAL A 221 -4.94 42.47 21.21
N GLU A 222 -5.81 41.53 21.57
CA GLU A 222 -6.99 41.76 22.42
C GLU A 222 -6.84 41.24 23.88
N LEU A 223 -5.64 41.21 24.44
CA LEU A 223 -5.39 40.91 25.86
C LEU A 223 -4.74 42.10 26.55
#